data_db3c9d5c86408ca03bff233073d1ed05
#
_entry.id   db3c9d5c86408ca03bff233073d1ed05
#
_cell.length_a   1.000
_cell.length_b   1.000
_cell.length_c   1.000
_cell.angle_alpha   90.00
_cell.angle_beta   90.00
_cell.angle_gamma   90.00
#
_symmetry.space_group_name_H-M   'P 1'
#
loop_
_entity.id
_entity.type
_entity.pdbx_description
1 polymer ?
#
loop_
_entity_poly.entity_id
_entity_poly.type
_entity_poly.pdbx_seq_one_letter_code
_entity_poly.pdbx_strand_id
1 'polypeptide(L)'
;YQETNKIFDNRNSYSKTDHDATFMRVKEDPMLNGQLKPAYNLQIATSGQFITNFDIYQNPTDTRTLIPFLNKQIKNNSLGKYIVADAGYGSESNYRFIEDKLTNNIPLIPYGTMLKEQSRKWKSDDRKVMNWYYNAKDDYYLDPNGVRFNFNAYCKRTDKHQFTRDFKEYEAEKYDIN
;
A
#
# COMPACT_ATOMS: atom_id res chain seq x y z
N TYR A 1 5.17 26.25 18.45
CA TYR A 1 4.25 25.13 18.14
C TYR A 1 3.57 25.27 16.77
N GLN A 2 3.03 26.46 16.41
CA GLN A 2 2.36 26.66 15.12
C GLN A 2 3.30 26.54 13.92
N GLU A 3 4.51 27.08 14.00
CA GLU A 3 5.54 26.94 12.95
C GLU A 3 6.02 25.50 12.82
N THR A 4 6.26 24.83 13.92
CA THR A 4 6.66 23.43 13.95
C THR A 4 5.62 22.52 13.28
N ASN A 5 4.33 22.75 13.56
CA ASN A 5 3.24 21.97 12.94
C ASN A 5 3.17 22.20 11.42
N LYS A 6 3.47 23.40 10.93
CA LYS A 6 3.53 23.66 9.48
C LYS A 6 4.68 22.90 8.80
N ILE A 7 5.83 22.78 9.47
CA ILE A 7 6.97 22.02 8.94
C ILE A 7 6.67 20.50 8.89
N PHE A 8 5.97 19.97 9.90
CA PHE A 8 5.60 18.57 9.92
C PHE A 8 4.67 18.20 8.75
N ASP A 9 3.69 19.06 8.44
CA ASP A 9 2.65 18.76 7.48
C ASP A 9 2.07 17.35 7.71
N ASN A 10 2.19 16.44 6.75
CA ASN A 10 1.78 15.04 6.85
C ASN A 10 2.91 14.07 7.20
N ARG A 11 4.07 14.57 7.64
CA ARG A 11 5.26 13.79 7.98
C ARG A 11 5.33 13.49 9.48
N ASN A 12 6.04 12.41 9.83
CA ASN A 12 6.28 12.04 11.22
C ASN A 12 7.61 12.60 11.75
N SER A 13 8.46 13.15 10.87
CA SER A 13 9.76 13.70 11.22
C SER A 13 10.27 14.68 10.17
N TYR A 14 11.18 15.55 10.57
CA TYR A 14 11.96 16.42 9.68
C TYR A 14 13.35 16.66 10.26
N SER A 15 14.30 17.03 9.42
CA SER A 15 15.65 17.40 9.86
C SER A 15 15.70 18.85 10.32
N LYS A 16 16.46 19.13 11.41
CA LYS A 16 16.64 20.49 11.93
C LYS A 16 17.46 21.38 10.98
N THR A 17 18.32 20.79 10.18
CA THR A 17 19.19 21.51 9.24
C THR A 17 18.58 21.65 7.85
N ASP A 18 17.70 20.74 7.50
CA ASP A 18 16.97 20.73 6.23
C ASP A 18 15.52 20.32 6.52
N HIS A 19 14.64 21.31 6.67
CA HIS A 19 13.25 21.09 7.06
C HIS A 19 12.45 20.28 6.03
N ASP A 20 12.90 20.19 4.79
CA ASP A 20 12.23 19.42 3.74
C ASP A 20 12.64 17.95 3.77
N ALA A 21 13.80 17.60 4.32
CA ALA A 21 14.24 16.23 4.45
C ALA A 21 13.48 15.49 5.56
N THR A 22 13.10 14.25 5.28
CA THR A 22 12.46 13.35 6.23
C THR A 22 13.41 12.25 6.67
N PHE A 23 13.36 11.84 7.95
CA PHE A 23 14.16 10.73 8.43
C PHE A 23 13.64 9.42 7.87
N MET A 24 14.46 8.71 7.10
CA MET A 24 14.13 7.44 6.47
C MET A 24 15.34 6.50 6.43
N ARG A 25 15.06 5.21 6.22
CA ARG A 25 16.12 4.23 5.94
C ARG A 25 16.63 4.44 4.53
N VAL A 26 17.94 4.66 4.40
CA VAL A 26 18.63 4.72 3.11
C VAL A 26 19.12 3.32 2.76
N LYS A 27 19.01 2.93 1.46
CA LYS A 27 19.46 1.60 0.98
C LYS A 27 20.95 1.39 1.24
N GLU A 28 21.75 2.44 1.04
CA GLU A 28 23.18 2.42 1.33
C GLU A 28 23.42 2.91 2.76
N ASP A 29 23.42 1.97 3.69
CA ASP A 29 23.81 2.20 5.08
C ASP A 29 25.19 1.56 5.33
N PRO A 30 26.31 2.32 5.20
CA PRO A 30 27.64 1.77 5.36
C PRO A 30 27.89 1.17 6.75
N MET A 31 27.13 1.63 7.75
CA MET A 31 27.25 1.17 9.13
C MET A 31 26.41 -0.06 9.42
N LEU A 32 25.51 -0.46 8.50
CA LEU A 32 24.58 -1.60 8.62
C LEU A 32 23.78 -1.63 9.95
N ASN A 33 23.58 -0.46 10.57
CA ASN A 33 22.92 -0.31 11.87
C ASN A 33 21.43 0.03 11.76
N GLY A 34 20.91 0.22 10.53
CA GLY A 34 19.52 0.57 10.28
C GLY A 34 19.12 1.97 10.76
N GLN A 35 20.08 2.85 11.01
CA GLN A 35 19.84 4.20 11.45
C GLN A 35 19.05 5.00 10.41
N LEU A 36 18.07 5.76 10.89
CA LEU A 36 17.35 6.71 10.04
C LEU A 36 18.22 7.93 9.76
N LYS A 37 18.26 8.34 8.49
CA LYS A 37 19.00 9.53 8.04
C LYS A 37 18.05 10.51 7.37
N PRO A 38 18.29 11.84 7.47
CA PRO A 38 17.57 12.82 6.66
C PRO A 38 17.81 12.52 5.18
N ALA A 39 16.75 12.30 4.43
CA ALA A 39 16.84 11.96 3.02
C ALA A 39 15.53 12.30 2.27
N TYR A 40 15.60 12.18 0.97
CA TYR A 40 14.49 12.31 0.03
C TYR A 40 14.23 11.00 -0.70
N ASN A 41 13.01 10.79 -1.10
CA ASN A 41 12.63 9.68 -1.96
C ASN A 41 12.58 10.19 -3.41
N LEU A 42 13.58 9.80 -4.22
CA LEU A 42 13.67 10.15 -5.63
C LEU A 42 12.92 9.10 -6.46
N GLN A 43 11.93 9.55 -7.22
CA GLN A 43 11.20 8.74 -8.19
C GLN A 43 11.69 9.05 -9.61
N ILE A 44 11.96 8.01 -10.39
CA ILE A 44 12.43 8.13 -11.77
C ILE A 44 11.60 7.21 -12.66
N ALA A 45 11.06 7.76 -13.75
CA ALA A 45 10.43 6.99 -14.81
C ALA A 45 11.37 6.89 -16.02
N THR A 46 11.44 5.71 -16.58
CA THR A 46 12.27 5.44 -17.77
C THR A 46 11.46 4.74 -18.86
N SER A 47 11.80 4.99 -20.11
CA SER A 47 11.27 4.29 -21.28
C SER A 47 12.37 4.21 -22.34
N GLY A 48 12.63 3.00 -22.88
CA GLY A 48 13.64 2.78 -23.91
C GLY A 48 15.03 3.29 -23.52
N GLN A 49 15.43 3.13 -22.23
CA GLN A 49 16.69 3.60 -21.63
C GLN A 49 16.80 5.13 -21.41
N PHE A 50 15.74 5.90 -21.71
CA PHE A 50 15.69 7.33 -21.45
C PHE A 50 14.90 7.63 -20.18
N ILE A 51 15.34 8.63 -19.42
CA ILE A 51 14.57 9.18 -18.32
C ILE A 51 13.46 10.05 -18.93
N THR A 52 12.21 9.64 -18.71
CA THR A 52 11.03 10.36 -19.21
C THR A 52 10.47 11.34 -18.19
N ASN A 53 10.66 11.07 -16.90
CA ASN A 53 10.25 11.94 -15.82
C ASN A 53 11.02 11.63 -14.53
N PHE A 54 11.11 12.60 -13.62
CA PHE A 54 11.60 12.40 -12.26
C PHE A 54 10.86 13.33 -11.30
N ASP A 55 10.86 12.95 -10.02
CA ASP A 55 10.32 13.79 -8.95
C ASP A 55 10.91 13.41 -7.60
N ILE A 56 10.84 14.33 -6.65
CA ILE A 56 11.40 14.17 -5.29
C ILE A 56 10.25 14.25 -4.28
N TYR A 57 10.21 13.28 -3.38
CA TYR A 57 9.17 13.17 -2.35
C TYR A 57 9.77 13.11 -0.95
N GLN A 58 9.04 13.65 0.00
CA GLN A 58 9.35 13.59 1.42
C GLN A 58 8.83 12.29 2.08
N ASN A 59 8.03 11.50 1.36
CA ASN A 59 7.47 10.26 1.85
C ASN A 59 8.52 9.14 1.84
N PRO A 60 8.77 8.45 2.96
CA PRO A 60 9.79 7.40 3.03
C PRO A 60 9.38 6.09 2.33
N THR A 61 8.13 5.96 1.88
CA THR A 61 7.62 4.75 1.23
C THR A 61 7.08 5.02 -0.16
N ASP A 62 7.36 4.13 -1.11
CA ASP A 62 6.99 4.26 -2.51
C ASP A 62 5.48 4.16 -2.76
N THR A 63 4.76 3.47 -1.88
CA THR A 63 3.29 3.34 -1.97
C THR A 63 2.55 4.69 -2.00
N ARG A 64 3.14 5.75 -1.46
CA ARG A 64 2.54 7.09 -1.39
C ARG A 64 2.97 8.01 -2.52
N THR A 65 4.03 7.65 -3.24
CA THR A 65 4.60 8.49 -4.30
C THR A 65 4.04 8.17 -5.67
N LEU A 66 3.48 6.95 -5.89
CA LEU A 66 3.07 6.51 -7.21
C LEU A 66 1.96 7.39 -7.81
N ILE A 67 0.87 7.61 -7.09
CA ILE A 67 -0.27 8.39 -7.61
C ILE A 67 0.13 9.82 -7.97
N PRO A 68 0.79 10.62 -7.10
CA PRO A 68 1.23 11.95 -7.48
C PRO A 68 2.25 11.94 -8.64
N PHE A 69 3.12 10.94 -8.70
CA PHE A 69 4.07 10.79 -9.79
C PHE A 69 3.38 10.46 -11.13
N LEU A 70 2.41 9.54 -11.14
CA LEU A 70 1.61 9.25 -12.33
C LEU A 70 0.81 10.46 -12.79
N ASN A 71 0.22 11.22 -11.87
CA ASN A 71 -0.48 12.47 -12.22
C ASN A 71 0.44 13.49 -12.91
N LYS A 72 1.71 13.57 -12.51
CA LYS A 72 2.71 14.41 -13.18
C LYS A 72 3.02 13.89 -14.59
N GLN A 73 3.14 12.55 -14.76
CA GLN A 73 3.35 11.95 -16.08
C GLN A 73 2.17 12.17 -17.03
N ILE A 74 0.94 12.07 -16.51
CA ILE A 74 -0.28 12.34 -17.28
C ILE A 74 -0.26 13.78 -17.79
N LYS A 75 0.04 14.76 -16.93
CA LYS A 75 0.12 16.18 -17.30
C LYS A 75 1.18 16.44 -18.38
N ASN A 76 2.29 15.71 -18.35
CA ASN A 76 3.39 15.83 -19.30
C ASN A 76 3.19 14.96 -20.56
N ASN A 77 2.08 14.24 -20.66
CA ASN A 77 1.79 13.28 -21.74
C ASN A 77 2.94 12.26 -21.98
N SER A 78 3.55 11.80 -20.88
CA SER A 78 4.72 10.89 -20.90
C SER A 78 4.40 9.48 -20.43
N LEU A 79 3.13 9.14 -20.25
CA LEU A 79 2.70 7.84 -19.74
C LEU A 79 2.68 6.80 -20.86
N GLY A 80 3.40 5.69 -20.66
CA GLY A 80 3.41 4.55 -21.60
C GLY A 80 2.22 3.61 -21.40
N LYS A 81 2.00 2.70 -22.35
CA LYS A 81 0.94 1.67 -22.27
C LYS A 81 1.05 0.79 -21.01
N TYR A 82 2.25 0.42 -20.64
CA TYR A 82 2.53 -0.40 -19.46
C TYR A 82 3.11 0.47 -18.35
N ILE A 83 2.57 0.32 -17.14
CA ILE A 83 3.09 0.94 -15.92
C ILE A 83 3.79 -0.15 -15.12
N VAL A 84 5.10 -0.21 -15.25
CA VAL A 84 5.95 -1.20 -14.58
C VAL A 84 6.59 -0.57 -13.35
N ALA A 85 6.38 -1.18 -12.19
CA ALA A 85 7.00 -0.76 -10.95
C ALA A 85 7.28 -1.96 -10.03
N ASP A 86 8.13 -1.81 -9.03
CA ASP A 86 8.43 -2.88 -8.09
C ASP A 86 7.29 -3.09 -7.05
N ALA A 87 7.41 -4.15 -6.24
CA ALA A 87 6.40 -4.49 -5.23
C ALA A 87 6.24 -3.43 -4.13
N GLY A 88 7.22 -2.54 -3.96
CA GLY A 88 7.16 -1.42 -3.00
C GLY A 88 6.05 -0.41 -3.33
N TYR A 89 5.63 -0.34 -4.58
CA TYR A 89 4.50 0.49 -5.02
C TYR A 89 3.14 -0.20 -4.88
N GLY A 90 3.12 -1.52 -4.60
CA GLY A 90 1.91 -2.31 -4.51
C GLY A 90 1.02 -1.88 -3.34
N SER A 91 -0.16 -1.32 -3.64
CA SER A 91 -1.21 -1.05 -2.67
C SER A 91 -2.56 -1.01 -3.36
N GLU A 92 -3.62 -1.30 -2.63
CA GLU A 92 -4.98 -1.28 -3.17
C GLU A 92 -5.32 0.08 -3.79
N SER A 93 -4.94 1.19 -3.13
CA SER A 93 -5.17 2.55 -3.65
C SER A 93 -4.46 2.79 -4.98
N ASN A 94 -3.23 2.28 -5.15
CA ASN A 94 -2.47 2.45 -6.37
C ASN A 94 -3.05 1.61 -7.52
N TYR A 95 -3.44 0.35 -7.25
CA TYR A 95 -4.09 -0.49 -8.25
C TYR A 95 -5.41 0.12 -8.70
N ARG A 96 -6.29 0.50 -7.78
CA ARG A 96 -7.58 1.13 -8.11
C ARG A 96 -7.41 2.45 -8.87
N PHE A 97 -6.42 3.26 -8.49
CA PHE A 97 -6.15 4.50 -9.23
C PHE A 97 -5.80 4.21 -10.69
N ILE A 98 -4.98 3.21 -10.97
CA ILE A 98 -4.62 2.84 -12.34
C ILE A 98 -5.84 2.27 -13.08
N GLU A 99 -6.58 1.36 -12.46
CA GLU A 99 -7.76 0.73 -13.06
C GLU A 99 -8.88 1.74 -13.36
N ASP A 100 -9.17 2.66 -12.43
CA ASP A 100 -10.28 3.60 -12.54
C ASP A 100 -9.95 4.82 -13.39
N LYS A 101 -8.71 5.32 -13.33
CA LYS A 101 -8.30 6.58 -13.97
C LYS A 101 -7.47 6.40 -15.23
N LEU A 102 -6.80 5.27 -15.38
CA LEU A 102 -5.88 4.99 -16.46
C LEU A 102 -6.30 3.73 -17.23
N THR A 103 -7.56 3.70 -17.66
CA THR A 103 -8.21 2.54 -18.29
C THR A 103 -7.50 2.00 -19.55
N ASN A 104 -6.68 2.83 -20.22
CA ASN A 104 -5.86 2.46 -21.37
C ASN A 104 -4.46 1.95 -20.99
N ASN A 105 -4.11 1.95 -19.70
CA ASN A 105 -2.80 1.55 -19.21
C ASN A 105 -2.90 0.24 -18.45
N ILE A 106 -1.86 -0.58 -18.56
CA ILE A 106 -1.80 -1.90 -17.93
C ILE A 106 -0.80 -1.85 -16.78
N PRO A 107 -1.23 -2.01 -15.51
CA PRO A 107 -0.32 -2.08 -14.38
C PRO A 107 0.44 -3.42 -14.38
N LEU A 108 1.76 -3.36 -14.26
CA LEU A 108 2.66 -4.49 -14.05
C LEU A 108 3.43 -4.25 -12.74
N ILE A 109 2.70 -4.27 -11.63
CA ILE A 109 3.23 -4.08 -10.29
C ILE A 109 3.04 -5.38 -9.51
N PRO A 110 4.11 -6.05 -9.06
CA PRO A 110 3.99 -7.31 -8.34
C PRO A 110 3.18 -7.16 -7.05
N TYR A 111 2.32 -8.13 -6.77
CA TYR A 111 1.63 -8.22 -5.49
C TYR A 111 2.61 -8.69 -4.41
N GLY A 112 2.85 -7.85 -3.41
CA GLY A 112 3.95 -8.03 -2.45
C GLY A 112 3.91 -9.30 -1.60
N THR A 113 2.72 -9.93 -1.42
CA THR A 113 2.57 -11.17 -0.66
C THR A 113 2.38 -12.42 -1.52
N MET A 114 2.30 -12.30 -2.85
CA MET A 114 2.01 -13.40 -3.77
C MET A 114 2.87 -14.65 -3.53
N LEU A 115 4.19 -14.50 -3.41
CA LEU A 115 5.09 -15.62 -3.14
C LEU A 115 4.93 -16.18 -1.73
N LYS A 116 4.62 -15.33 -0.74
CA LYS A 116 4.38 -15.76 0.65
C LYS A 116 3.10 -16.58 0.75
N GLU A 117 2.06 -16.19 0.03
CA GLU A 117 0.76 -16.86 0.01
C GLU A 117 0.84 -18.28 -0.58
N GLN A 118 1.80 -18.52 -1.47
CA GLN A 118 2.06 -19.84 -2.03
C GLN A 118 2.82 -20.77 -1.07
N SER A 119 3.45 -20.22 -0.03
CA SER A 119 4.24 -21.01 0.91
C SER A 119 3.36 -21.92 1.79
N ARG A 120 3.91 -23.09 2.16
CA ARG A 120 3.25 -24.04 3.08
C ARG A 120 2.89 -23.36 4.41
N LYS A 121 3.80 -22.54 4.94
CA LYS A 121 3.60 -21.80 6.20
C LYS A 121 2.39 -20.87 6.14
N TRP A 122 2.18 -20.18 5.03
CA TRP A 122 1.02 -19.29 4.87
C TRP A 122 -0.27 -20.08 4.76
N LYS A 123 -0.27 -21.14 3.93
CA LYS A 123 -1.45 -22.00 3.69
C LYS A 123 -1.90 -22.78 4.93
N SER A 124 -1.01 -23.01 5.90
CA SER A 124 -1.31 -23.66 7.16
C SER A 124 -1.49 -22.69 8.34
N ASP A 125 -1.52 -21.39 8.11
CA ASP A 125 -1.72 -20.40 9.17
C ASP A 125 -3.23 -20.18 9.42
N ASP A 126 -3.72 -20.72 10.53
CA ASP A 126 -5.12 -20.66 10.95
C ASP A 126 -5.63 -19.25 11.22
N ARG A 127 -4.73 -18.27 11.40
CA ARG A 127 -5.07 -16.86 11.57
C ARG A 127 -5.42 -16.16 10.25
N LYS A 128 -5.26 -16.83 9.13
CA LYS A 128 -5.55 -16.29 7.80
C LYS A 128 -6.95 -16.68 7.36
N VAL A 129 -7.87 -15.73 7.33
CA VAL A 129 -9.27 -15.94 6.92
C VAL A 129 -9.36 -16.59 5.52
N MET A 130 -8.42 -16.30 4.62
CA MET A 130 -8.37 -16.93 3.30
C MET A 130 -8.14 -18.45 3.34
N ASN A 131 -7.67 -19.00 4.46
CA ASN A 131 -7.50 -20.44 4.67
C ASN A 131 -8.71 -21.09 5.37
N TRP A 132 -9.69 -20.28 5.78
CA TRP A 132 -10.91 -20.80 6.41
C TRP A 132 -11.88 -21.34 5.36
N TYR A 133 -12.75 -22.24 5.79
CA TYR A 133 -13.82 -22.71 4.93
C TYR A 133 -14.83 -21.58 4.68
N TYR A 134 -15.13 -21.29 3.41
CA TYR A 134 -16.15 -20.33 3.03
C TYR A 134 -17.34 -21.01 2.36
N ASN A 135 -18.53 -20.79 2.90
CA ASN A 135 -19.78 -21.22 2.27
C ASN A 135 -20.38 -20.07 1.45
N ALA A 136 -20.28 -20.18 0.13
CA ALA A 136 -20.77 -19.13 -0.78
C ALA A 136 -22.29 -19.05 -0.87
N LYS A 137 -23.03 -20.14 -0.53
CA LYS A 137 -24.48 -20.17 -0.59
C LYS A 137 -25.12 -19.36 0.54
N ASP A 138 -24.58 -19.53 1.75
CA ASP A 138 -25.13 -18.94 2.96
C ASP A 138 -24.25 -17.78 3.48
N ASP A 139 -23.20 -17.41 2.74
CA ASP A 139 -22.27 -16.30 2.96
C ASP A 139 -21.70 -16.28 4.40
N TYR A 140 -21.01 -17.36 4.81
CA TYR A 140 -20.33 -17.46 6.10
C TYR A 140 -18.95 -18.11 6.00
N TYR A 141 -18.10 -17.82 6.98
CA TYR A 141 -16.83 -18.51 7.19
C TYR A 141 -16.90 -19.44 8.40
N LEU A 142 -16.15 -20.56 8.34
CA LEU A 142 -15.85 -21.41 9.49
C LEU A 142 -14.36 -21.32 9.77
N ASP A 143 -13.99 -20.96 11.00
CA ASP A 143 -12.60 -21.00 11.44
C ASP A 143 -12.16 -22.47 11.68
N PRO A 144 -10.86 -22.73 11.88
CA PRO A 144 -10.33 -24.07 12.17
C PRO A 144 -10.86 -24.70 13.47
N ASN A 145 -11.42 -23.92 14.38
CA ASN A 145 -12.04 -24.40 15.61
C ASN A 145 -13.54 -24.68 15.47
N GLY A 146 -14.10 -24.46 14.27
CA GLY A 146 -15.52 -24.66 13.99
C GLY A 146 -16.41 -23.48 14.35
N VAL A 147 -15.84 -22.32 14.71
CA VAL A 147 -16.63 -21.11 14.98
C VAL A 147 -17.14 -20.55 13.67
N ARG A 148 -18.43 -20.31 13.59
CA ARG A 148 -19.08 -19.74 12.42
C ARG A 148 -19.10 -18.21 12.49
N PHE A 149 -18.71 -17.58 11.38
CA PHE A 149 -18.73 -16.13 11.20
C PHE A 149 -19.73 -15.80 10.09
N ASN A 150 -20.90 -15.31 10.45
CA ASN A 150 -21.95 -14.98 9.50
C ASN A 150 -21.73 -13.60 8.89
N PHE A 151 -22.18 -13.42 7.64
CA PHE A 151 -22.22 -12.09 7.04
C PHE A 151 -23.07 -11.15 7.90
N ASN A 152 -22.50 -10.01 8.27
CA ASN A 152 -23.18 -8.98 9.06
C ASN A 152 -23.58 -7.78 8.19
N ALA A 153 -22.62 -7.12 7.53
CA ALA A 153 -22.89 -5.92 6.77
C ALA A 153 -21.87 -5.64 5.66
N TYR A 154 -22.27 -4.79 4.71
CA TYR A 154 -21.35 -4.10 3.81
C TYR A 154 -20.87 -2.83 4.47
N CYS A 155 -19.58 -2.70 4.67
CA CYS A 155 -18.94 -1.59 5.37
C CYS A 155 -18.00 -0.81 4.48
N LYS A 156 -17.79 0.48 4.84
CA LYS A 156 -16.81 1.36 4.21
C LYS A 156 -15.85 1.89 5.26
N ARG A 157 -14.58 1.92 4.93
CA ARG A 157 -13.56 2.51 5.80
C ARG A 157 -12.66 3.44 5.01
N THR A 158 -12.64 4.70 5.40
CA THR A 158 -11.73 5.70 4.85
C THR A 158 -10.48 5.80 5.72
N ASP A 159 -9.32 5.67 5.11
CA ASP A 159 -8.04 5.83 5.81
C ASP A 159 -7.67 7.32 5.96
N LYS A 160 -6.59 7.59 6.71
CA LYS A 160 -6.09 8.97 6.92
C LYS A 160 -5.64 9.68 5.65
N HIS A 161 -5.52 8.97 4.54
CA HIS A 161 -5.12 9.50 3.23
C HIS A 161 -6.31 9.61 2.26
N GLN A 162 -7.55 9.59 2.80
CA GLN A 162 -8.80 9.74 2.06
C GLN A 162 -9.10 8.60 1.07
N PHE A 163 -8.40 7.46 1.18
CA PHE A 163 -8.74 6.29 0.41
C PHE A 163 -9.82 5.48 1.11
N THR A 164 -10.95 5.25 0.42
CA THR A 164 -12.10 4.49 0.94
C THR A 164 -12.09 3.07 0.40
N ARG A 165 -12.18 2.08 1.31
CA ARG A 165 -12.34 0.65 1.01
C ARG A 165 -13.75 0.21 1.28
N ASP A 166 -14.26 -0.61 0.39
CA ASP A 166 -15.50 -1.38 0.60
C ASP A 166 -15.11 -2.79 1.07
N PHE A 167 -15.79 -3.30 2.08
CA PHE A 167 -15.56 -4.67 2.57
C PHE A 167 -16.84 -5.27 3.18
N LYS A 168 -16.89 -6.60 3.24
CA LYS A 168 -17.89 -7.33 3.98
C LYS A 168 -17.43 -7.54 5.41
N GLU A 169 -18.29 -7.28 6.36
CA GLU A 169 -18.08 -7.59 7.76
C GLU A 169 -18.76 -8.91 8.10
N TYR A 170 -18.05 -9.75 8.85
CA TYR A 170 -18.57 -11.03 9.35
C TYR A 170 -18.44 -11.06 10.86
N GLU A 171 -19.46 -11.54 11.54
CA GLU A 171 -19.53 -11.60 13.01
C GLU A 171 -19.63 -13.06 13.47
N ALA A 172 -18.84 -13.41 14.50
CA ALA A 172 -18.85 -14.73 15.11
C ALA A 172 -20.22 -15.00 15.77
N GLU A 173 -20.72 -16.20 15.61
CA GLU A 173 -21.89 -16.65 16.38
C GLU A 173 -21.53 -16.61 17.89
N LYS A 174 -22.42 -16.00 18.67
CA LYS A 174 -22.28 -16.04 20.14
C LYS A 174 -22.62 -17.44 20.59
N TYR A 175 -21.64 -18.16 21.12
CA TYR A 175 -21.90 -19.36 21.89
C TYR A 175 -22.25 -18.92 23.30
N ASP A 176 -23.47 -19.21 23.78
CA ASP A 176 -23.78 -19.18 25.19
C ASP A 176 -22.90 -20.22 25.87
N ILE A 177 -21.90 -19.78 26.57
CA ILE A 177 -21.10 -20.66 27.46
C ILE A 177 -21.99 -20.89 28.70
N ASN A 178 -22.79 -21.95 28.65
CA ASN A 178 -23.48 -22.47 29.82
C ASN A 178 -22.51 -23.23 30.72
#